data_1cf1fed488232b6c071fd37b7ca9d05d
#
_entry.id   1cf1fed488232b6c071fd37b7ca9d05d
#
_cell.length_a   1.000
_cell.length_b   1.000
_cell.length_c   1.000
_cell.angle_alpha   90.00
_cell.angle_beta   90.00
_cell.angle_gamma   90.00
#
_symmetry.space_group_name_H-M   'P 1'
#
loop_
_entity.id
_entity.type
_entity.pdbx_description
1 polymer ?
#
loop_
_entity_poly.entity_id
_entity_poly.type
_entity_poly.pdbx_seq_one_letter_code
_entity_poly.pdbx_strand_id
1 'polypeptide(L)'
;MKTVITILLLPFLFACQKTASIKPSLQQQQLAVVAADTWETVIDNSTFANYTAFEAAWNYLYPWGSDHNGSARMYGSSTDHNHIYLSNSILTIKATRITWDEGTSTSDPHLAIHYHSGAINTKEHIVVNDQFPNWEVKCDFQVPTVTGSWPAFWLTGVNSWPPESDIMEFKGSATNWQNTFRTSSDVSSTLTTVSSPGSWHTYRAWITKVSATNVDIHYYIDGVWKAVHNANFVGKPLYVIINMQMEGSSGTPGPTADTYFNARNIYIGRTRTY
;
A
#
# COMPACT_ATOMS: atom_id res chain seq x y z
N MET A 1 65.31 -10.54 86.15
CA MET A 1 65.55 -9.56 85.07
C MET A 1 64.24 -9.32 84.38
N LYS A 2 63.62 -8.16 84.57
CA LYS A 2 62.31 -7.81 83.93
C LYS A 2 62.63 -6.75 82.90
N THR A 3 62.36 -7.07 81.60
CA THR A 3 62.55 -6.19 80.50
C THR A 3 61.23 -5.40 80.28
N VAL A 4 61.33 -4.07 80.37
CA VAL A 4 60.23 -3.18 80.12
C VAL A 4 60.27 -2.78 78.65
N ILE A 5 59.15 -3.08 77.89
CA ILE A 5 59.02 -2.61 76.55
C ILE A 5 58.11 -1.38 76.55
N THR A 6 58.68 -0.26 76.11
CA THR A 6 57.97 1.02 75.95
C THR A 6 57.34 1.08 74.58
N ILE A 7 56.02 1.18 74.55
CA ILE A 7 55.25 1.33 73.30
C ILE A 7 55.05 2.83 73.05
N LEU A 8 55.56 3.29 71.90
CA LEU A 8 55.37 4.66 71.42
C LEU A 8 54.06 4.73 70.60
N LEU A 9 53.07 5.47 71.09
CA LEU A 9 51.83 5.74 70.31
C LEU A 9 52.09 7.00 69.47
N LEU A 10 51.98 6.82 68.11
CA LEU A 10 51.83 7.91 67.12
C LEU A 10 50.37 8.25 66.94
N PRO A 11 49.91 9.51 66.91
CA PRO A 11 48.57 9.88 66.59
C PRO A 11 48.37 9.91 65.03
N PHE A 12 47.48 9.11 64.53
CA PHE A 12 47.01 9.23 63.15
C PHE A 12 46.04 10.41 63.03
N LEU A 13 46.47 11.44 62.30
CA LEU A 13 45.59 12.52 61.84
C LEU A 13 44.77 12.03 60.62
N PHE A 14 43.49 11.77 60.81
CA PHE A 14 42.54 11.57 59.70
C PHE A 14 42.20 12.90 59.01
N ALA A 15 42.74 13.12 57.82
CA ALA A 15 42.31 14.21 56.96
C ALA A 15 41.01 13.82 56.33
N CYS A 16 39.91 14.46 56.71
CA CYS A 16 38.59 14.33 56.07
C CYS A 16 38.61 15.04 54.68
N GLN A 17 38.81 14.29 53.60
CA GLN A 17 38.65 14.83 52.28
C GLN A 17 37.12 14.95 51.99
N LYS A 18 36.64 16.19 51.89
CA LYS A 18 35.31 16.48 51.34
C LYS A 18 35.31 16.14 49.84
N THR A 19 34.70 15.04 49.48
CA THR A 19 34.33 14.76 48.07
C THR A 19 33.31 15.79 47.63
N ALA A 20 33.73 16.70 46.76
CA ALA A 20 32.81 17.61 46.09
C ALA A 20 31.89 16.79 45.17
N SER A 21 30.61 16.73 45.51
CA SER A 21 29.58 16.20 44.64
C SER A 21 29.46 17.13 43.44
N ILE A 22 30.00 16.71 42.30
CA ILE A 22 29.79 17.40 41.01
C ILE A 22 28.31 17.14 40.62
N LYS A 23 27.46 18.14 40.86
CA LYS A 23 26.13 18.13 40.28
C LYS A 23 26.30 18.17 38.76
N PRO A 24 25.69 17.25 37.99
CA PRO A 24 25.69 17.35 36.53
C PRO A 24 25.09 18.70 36.11
N SER A 25 25.75 19.40 35.19
CA SER A 25 25.26 20.67 34.68
C SER A 25 23.89 20.46 34.01
N LEU A 26 22.98 21.42 34.17
CA LEU A 26 21.67 21.42 33.55
C LEU A 26 21.71 21.29 31.99
N GLN A 27 22.88 21.46 31.39
CA GLN A 27 23.16 21.30 29.98
C GLN A 27 23.23 19.84 29.50
N GLN A 28 23.41 18.86 30.42
CA GLN A 28 23.41 17.44 30.07
C GLN A 28 22.02 16.78 30.19
N GLN A 29 21.01 17.53 30.60
CA GLN A 29 19.62 17.07 30.66
C GLN A 29 18.75 17.51 29.48
N GLN A 30 19.31 18.09 28.45
CA GLN A 30 18.61 18.17 27.15
C GLN A 30 18.73 16.79 26.49
N LEU A 31 18.06 15.81 27.09
CA LEU A 31 17.64 14.60 26.36
C LEU A 31 16.97 15.11 25.10
N ALA A 32 17.55 14.78 23.95
CA ALA A 32 16.91 15.01 22.69
C ALA A 32 15.47 14.53 22.87
N VAL A 33 14.51 15.45 22.82
CA VAL A 33 13.12 15.08 22.65
C VAL A 33 13.13 14.39 21.29
N VAL A 34 13.21 13.06 21.30
CA VAL A 34 12.99 12.26 20.09
C VAL A 34 11.59 12.65 19.69
N ALA A 35 11.47 13.41 18.61
CA ALA A 35 10.17 13.78 18.10
C ALA A 35 9.40 12.47 17.88
N ALA A 36 8.24 12.36 18.53
CA ALA A 36 7.45 11.15 18.41
C ALA A 36 7.05 10.99 16.94
N ASP A 37 7.11 9.77 16.44
CA ASP A 37 6.59 9.43 15.11
C ASP A 37 5.19 10.01 14.96
N THR A 38 4.96 10.74 13.88
CA THR A 38 3.65 11.29 13.56
C THR A 38 3.01 10.53 12.41
N TRP A 39 1.69 10.35 12.50
CA TRP A 39 0.92 9.77 11.41
C TRP A 39 0.43 10.87 10.45
N GLU A 40 0.66 10.69 9.16
CA GLU A 40 0.24 11.61 8.10
C GLU A 40 -0.76 10.93 7.17
N THR A 41 -1.88 11.61 6.89
CA THR A 41 -2.79 11.22 5.82
C THR A 41 -2.25 11.76 4.50
N VAL A 42 -2.09 10.88 3.51
CA VAL A 42 -1.63 11.21 2.16
C VAL A 42 -2.82 11.33 1.21
N ILE A 43 -3.73 10.37 1.23
CA ILE A 43 -4.99 10.35 0.47
C ILE A 43 -6.10 9.88 1.39
N ASP A 44 -7.26 10.51 1.31
CA ASP A 44 -8.48 10.07 1.96
C ASP A 44 -9.68 10.14 1.02
N ASN A 45 -10.86 9.74 1.50
CA ASN A 45 -12.06 9.65 0.69
C ASN A 45 -12.59 10.99 0.17
N SER A 46 -12.08 12.13 0.65
CA SER A 46 -12.42 13.44 0.10
C SER A 46 -11.97 13.58 -1.36
N THR A 47 -10.98 12.79 -1.79
CA THR A 47 -10.53 12.73 -3.18
C THR A 47 -11.58 12.15 -4.13
N PHE A 48 -12.60 11.44 -3.61
CA PHE A 48 -13.74 10.96 -4.40
C PHE A 48 -14.98 11.87 -4.30
N ALA A 49 -14.89 13.02 -3.61
CA ALA A 49 -16.02 13.92 -3.43
C ALA A 49 -16.43 14.65 -4.73
N ASN A 50 -15.48 14.96 -5.59
CA ASN A 50 -15.68 15.62 -6.89
C ASN A 50 -14.43 15.46 -7.78
N TYR A 51 -14.57 15.77 -9.07
CA TYR A 51 -13.46 15.61 -10.03
C TYR A 51 -12.26 16.52 -9.78
N THR A 52 -12.45 17.71 -9.24
CA THR A 52 -11.31 18.60 -8.88
C THR A 52 -10.45 17.96 -7.79
N ALA A 53 -11.05 17.44 -6.74
CA ALA A 53 -10.34 16.73 -5.67
C ALA A 53 -9.73 15.42 -6.17
N PHE A 54 -10.46 14.70 -7.02
CA PHE A 54 -9.98 13.48 -7.65
C PHE A 54 -8.72 13.73 -8.48
N GLU A 55 -8.78 14.68 -9.41
CA GLU A 55 -7.68 15.00 -10.32
C GLU A 55 -6.48 15.64 -9.62
N ALA A 56 -6.65 16.16 -8.41
CA ALA A 56 -5.51 16.58 -7.58
C ALA A 56 -4.68 15.39 -7.08
N ALA A 57 -5.30 14.23 -6.83
CA ALA A 57 -4.67 13.07 -6.21
C ALA A 57 -4.43 11.90 -7.18
N TRP A 58 -5.25 11.79 -8.23
CA TRP A 58 -5.27 10.65 -9.14
C TRP A 58 -5.03 11.05 -10.58
N ASN A 59 -4.42 10.14 -11.34
CA ASN A 59 -4.39 10.15 -12.80
C ASN A 59 -5.40 9.12 -13.31
N TYR A 60 -5.94 9.37 -14.51
CA TYR A 60 -6.67 8.39 -15.29
C TYR A 60 -5.71 7.44 -15.99
N LEU A 61 -6.18 6.25 -16.35
CA LEU A 61 -5.47 5.16 -17.01
C LEU A 61 -4.40 4.49 -16.12
N TYR A 62 -3.67 3.55 -16.70
CA TYR A 62 -2.44 3.04 -16.09
C TYR A 62 -1.29 4.05 -16.29
N PRO A 63 -0.23 4.01 -15.48
CA PRO A 63 0.94 4.87 -15.70
C PRO A 63 1.62 4.69 -17.07
N TRP A 64 1.43 3.55 -17.70
CA TRP A 64 2.00 3.19 -19.02
C TRP A 64 1.00 3.30 -20.17
N GLY A 65 -0.23 3.71 -19.96
CA GLY A 65 -1.24 3.93 -21.00
C GLY A 65 -2.55 3.19 -20.76
N SER A 66 -3.26 2.88 -21.86
CA SER A 66 -4.62 2.35 -21.80
C SER A 66 -4.70 0.82 -21.76
N ASP A 67 -3.65 0.12 -22.16
CA ASP A 67 -3.68 -1.32 -22.36
C ASP A 67 -2.88 -2.05 -21.27
N HIS A 68 -3.33 -3.25 -20.93
CA HIS A 68 -2.65 -4.17 -20.02
C HIS A 68 -2.98 -5.61 -20.43
N ASN A 69 -2.80 -6.57 -19.54
CA ASN A 69 -2.80 -8.01 -19.75
C ASN A 69 -4.19 -8.68 -19.97
N GLY A 70 -5.26 -7.92 -20.15
CA GLY A 70 -6.61 -8.43 -20.43
C GLY A 70 -7.20 -7.89 -21.73
N SER A 71 -8.49 -8.12 -21.94
CA SER A 71 -9.27 -7.71 -23.13
C SER A 71 -9.98 -6.36 -22.95
N ALA A 72 -9.64 -5.57 -21.94
CA ALA A 72 -10.19 -4.24 -21.75
C ALA A 72 -9.15 -3.16 -22.05
N ARG A 73 -9.54 -2.17 -22.87
CA ARG A 73 -8.83 -0.91 -23.04
C ARG A 73 -9.40 0.12 -22.08
N MET A 74 -8.52 0.82 -21.36
CA MET A 74 -8.92 1.80 -20.37
C MET A 74 -9.23 3.14 -21.01
N TYR A 75 -10.34 3.76 -20.58
CA TYR A 75 -10.79 5.08 -20.97
C TYR A 75 -11.06 5.92 -19.74
N GLY A 76 -10.72 7.20 -19.82
CA GLY A 76 -10.98 8.21 -18.80
C GLY A 76 -10.07 9.40 -18.95
N SER A 77 -10.62 10.58 -18.71
CA SER A 77 -9.90 11.86 -18.70
C SER A 77 -10.72 12.89 -17.93
N SER A 78 -10.20 14.11 -17.77
CA SER A 78 -10.94 15.23 -17.15
C SER A 78 -12.20 15.62 -17.92
N THR A 79 -12.39 15.14 -19.15
CA THR A 79 -13.55 15.41 -20.00
C THR A 79 -14.32 14.16 -20.39
N ASP A 80 -13.83 12.97 -20.02
CA ASP A 80 -14.49 11.68 -20.29
C ASP A 80 -14.58 10.85 -18.99
N HIS A 81 -15.79 10.76 -18.46
CA HIS A 81 -16.10 10.03 -17.24
C HIS A 81 -17.01 8.82 -17.48
N ASN A 82 -17.12 8.33 -18.74
CA ASN A 82 -18.01 7.23 -19.09
C ASN A 82 -17.66 5.91 -18.39
N HIS A 83 -16.37 5.67 -18.16
CA HIS A 83 -15.86 4.45 -17.51
C HIS A 83 -15.30 4.66 -16.11
N ILE A 84 -15.11 5.92 -15.70
CA ILE A 84 -14.61 6.32 -14.39
C ILE A 84 -15.45 7.50 -13.91
N TYR A 85 -16.39 7.27 -12.98
CA TYR A 85 -17.24 8.35 -12.50
C TYR A 85 -17.41 8.36 -10.99
N LEU A 86 -17.72 9.56 -10.46
CA LEU A 86 -17.89 9.82 -9.04
C LEU A 86 -19.36 10.13 -8.74
N SER A 87 -19.90 9.50 -7.70
CA SER A 87 -21.23 9.81 -7.19
C SER A 87 -21.26 9.56 -5.67
N ASN A 88 -21.68 10.53 -4.87
CA ASN A 88 -21.79 10.41 -3.42
C ASN A 88 -20.51 9.94 -2.74
N SER A 89 -19.36 10.46 -3.18
CA SER A 89 -18.01 10.04 -2.72
C SER A 89 -17.70 8.56 -2.93
N ILE A 90 -18.34 7.96 -3.95
CA ILE A 90 -18.06 6.63 -4.46
C ILE A 90 -17.44 6.78 -5.85
N LEU A 91 -16.30 6.14 -6.05
CA LEU A 91 -15.73 5.92 -7.37
C LEU A 91 -16.37 4.67 -7.98
N THR A 92 -16.86 4.77 -9.21
CA THR A 92 -17.32 3.63 -9.98
C THR A 92 -16.46 3.48 -11.22
N ILE A 93 -15.93 2.28 -11.45
CA ILE A 93 -15.34 1.85 -12.70
C ILE A 93 -16.34 0.95 -13.40
N LYS A 94 -16.66 1.27 -14.66
CA LYS A 94 -17.59 0.54 -15.48
C LYS A 94 -16.87 -0.09 -16.67
N ALA A 95 -17.01 -1.40 -16.85
CA ALA A 95 -16.62 -2.08 -18.07
C ALA A 95 -17.85 -2.30 -18.97
N THR A 96 -17.72 -1.91 -20.23
CA THR A 96 -18.75 -2.06 -21.26
C THR A 96 -18.21 -2.90 -22.40
N ARG A 97 -18.95 -3.94 -22.81
CA ARG A 97 -18.57 -4.76 -23.96
C ARG A 97 -18.75 -3.98 -25.26
N ILE A 98 -17.71 -3.98 -26.12
CA ILE A 98 -17.79 -3.43 -27.47
C ILE A 98 -18.26 -4.49 -28.47
N THR A 99 -18.83 -4.05 -29.58
CA THR A 99 -19.41 -4.92 -30.65
C THR A 99 -18.66 -4.80 -31.98
N TRP A 100 -17.60 -3.99 -32.01
CA TRP A 100 -16.75 -3.80 -33.19
C TRP A 100 -15.33 -4.32 -32.89
N ASP A 101 -14.56 -4.56 -33.95
CA ASP A 101 -13.16 -4.91 -33.85
C ASP A 101 -12.34 -3.64 -33.58
N GLU A 102 -11.63 -3.61 -32.45
CA GLU A 102 -10.71 -2.50 -32.05
C GLU A 102 -9.24 -2.96 -32.05
N GLY A 103 -8.98 -4.14 -32.61
CA GLY A 103 -7.64 -4.73 -32.61
C GLY A 103 -7.28 -5.40 -31.29
N THR A 104 -6.00 -5.45 -30.99
CA THR A 104 -5.46 -6.14 -29.82
C THR A 104 -4.81 -5.18 -28.84
N SER A 105 -4.70 -5.61 -27.57
CA SER A 105 -3.89 -4.94 -26.55
C SER A 105 -2.44 -4.78 -27.01
N THR A 106 -1.85 -3.64 -26.74
CA THR A 106 -0.40 -3.39 -26.97
C THR A 106 0.47 -4.08 -25.93
N SER A 107 -0.13 -4.58 -24.84
CA SER A 107 0.55 -5.31 -23.78
C SER A 107 0.40 -6.83 -23.93
N ASP A 108 1.42 -7.57 -23.55
CA ASP A 108 1.37 -9.04 -23.49
C ASP A 108 0.19 -9.51 -22.61
N PRO A 109 -0.56 -10.54 -23.02
CA PRO A 109 -0.42 -11.44 -24.16
C PRO A 109 -1.12 -10.99 -25.46
N HIS A 110 -1.32 -9.68 -25.67
CA HIS A 110 -1.89 -9.08 -26.89
C HIS A 110 -3.31 -9.57 -27.21
N LEU A 111 -4.16 -9.69 -26.17
CA LEU A 111 -5.55 -10.14 -26.34
C LEU A 111 -6.35 -9.15 -27.18
N ALA A 112 -7.32 -9.67 -27.93
CA ALA A 112 -8.30 -8.84 -28.64
C ALA A 112 -9.04 -7.94 -27.63
N ILE A 113 -9.28 -6.69 -28.01
CA ILE A 113 -10.02 -5.73 -27.20
C ILE A 113 -11.52 -6.02 -27.35
N HIS A 114 -12.16 -6.41 -26.28
CA HIS A 114 -13.58 -6.72 -26.21
C HIS A 114 -14.34 -5.75 -25.31
N TYR A 115 -13.64 -4.93 -24.50
CA TYR A 115 -14.27 -4.02 -23.53
C TYR A 115 -13.55 -2.67 -23.51
N HIS A 116 -14.34 -1.64 -23.23
CA HIS A 116 -13.82 -0.40 -22.64
C HIS A 116 -14.04 -0.44 -21.13
N SER A 117 -13.07 0.00 -20.36
CA SER A 117 -13.12 0.00 -18.89
C SER A 117 -12.34 1.18 -18.33
N GLY A 118 -12.02 1.16 -17.03
CA GLY A 118 -11.29 2.22 -16.36
C GLY A 118 -10.14 1.72 -15.51
N ALA A 119 -9.12 2.57 -15.39
CA ALA A 119 -8.04 2.46 -14.43
C ALA A 119 -7.67 3.85 -13.90
N ILE A 120 -7.27 3.92 -12.64
CA ILE A 120 -6.71 5.12 -12.01
C ILE A 120 -5.43 4.78 -11.28
N ASN A 121 -4.53 5.74 -11.16
CA ASN A 121 -3.31 5.60 -10.38
C ASN A 121 -3.01 6.85 -9.56
N THR A 122 -2.32 6.69 -8.42
CA THR A 122 -1.97 7.81 -7.55
C THR A 122 -0.90 8.70 -8.15
N LYS A 123 -1.01 10.02 -7.93
CA LYS A 123 0.06 10.99 -8.23
C LYS A 123 1.18 10.93 -7.20
N GLU A 124 0.81 10.77 -5.92
CA GLU A 124 1.78 10.53 -4.83
C GLU A 124 2.17 9.05 -4.81
N HIS A 125 3.43 8.77 -4.58
CA HIS A 125 3.95 7.41 -4.55
C HIS A 125 4.19 6.92 -3.12
N ILE A 126 3.95 5.65 -2.88
CA ILE A 126 4.39 5.00 -1.64
C ILE A 126 5.90 4.76 -1.74
N VAL A 127 6.65 5.27 -0.77
CA VAL A 127 8.09 5.01 -0.64
C VAL A 127 8.39 4.65 0.79
N VAL A 128 8.64 3.37 1.06
CA VAL A 128 9.05 2.92 2.39
C VAL A 128 10.54 3.19 2.56
N ASN A 129 10.91 3.97 3.56
CA ASN A 129 12.30 4.33 3.88
C ASN A 129 12.44 4.64 5.39
N ASP A 130 13.58 5.18 5.83
CA ASP A 130 13.79 5.51 7.25
C ASP A 130 12.91 6.68 7.72
N GLN A 131 12.59 7.62 6.84
CA GLN A 131 11.71 8.75 7.16
C GLN A 131 10.23 8.33 7.19
N PHE A 132 9.83 7.36 6.35
CA PHE A 132 8.47 6.85 6.24
C PHE A 132 8.47 5.32 6.35
N PRO A 133 8.72 4.78 7.57
CA PRO A 133 8.91 3.34 7.75
C PRO A 133 7.62 2.52 7.65
N ASN A 134 6.46 3.16 7.88
CA ASN A 134 5.16 2.49 7.84
C ASN A 134 4.19 3.21 6.93
N TRP A 135 3.40 2.41 6.19
CA TRP A 135 2.32 2.86 5.33
C TRP A 135 1.08 2.01 5.52
N GLU A 136 -0.08 2.64 5.45
CA GLU A 136 -1.37 2.00 5.37
C GLU A 136 -2.03 2.34 4.04
N VAL A 137 -2.54 1.33 3.36
CA VAL A 137 -3.31 1.45 2.11
C VAL A 137 -4.57 0.64 2.27
N LYS A 138 -5.74 1.28 2.23
CA LYS A 138 -7.02 0.59 2.38
C LYS A 138 -8.13 1.26 1.58
N CYS A 139 -9.10 0.47 1.17
CA CYS A 139 -10.31 0.94 0.51
C CYS A 139 -11.43 -0.09 0.71
N ASP A 140 -12.67 0.38 0.73
CA ASP A 140 -13.84 -0.50 0.66
C ASP A 140 -14.23 -0.69 -0.80
N PHE A 141 -14.57 -1.94 -1.16
CA PHE A 141 -15.01 -2.29 -2.51
C PHE A 141 -16.27 -3.13 -2.51
N GLN A 142 -17.11 -2.93 -3.55
CA GLN A 142 -18.08 -3.89 -4.06
C GLN A 142 -17.51 -4.48 -5.34
N VAL A 143 -17.24 -5.77 -5.32
CA VAL A 143 -16.41 -6.43 -6.34
C VAL A 143 -17.27 -7.33 -7.23
N PRO A 144 -17.25 -7.13 -8.56
CA PRO A 144 -17.84 -8.09 -9.49
C PRO A 144 -16.99 -9.36 -9.54
N THR A 145 -17.65 -10.53 -9.57
CA THR A 145 -16.99 -11.85 -9.61
C THR A 145 -17.50 -12.74 -10.73
N VAL A 146 -18.23 -12.17 -11.68
CA VAL A 146 -18.67 -12.89 -12.87
C VAL A 146 -17.44 -13.28 -13.71
N THR A 147 -17.48 -14.47 -14.32
CA THR A 147 -16.42 -14.91 -15.26
C THR A 147 -16.08 -13.80 -16.25
N GLY A 148 -14.80 -13.53 -16.42
CA GLY A 148 -14.28 -12.45 -17.25
C GLY A 148 -14.19 -11.09 -16.59
N SER A 149 -14.62 -10.89 -15.34
CA SER A 149 -14.33 -9.66 -14.59
C SER A 149 -13.02 -9.79 -13.83
N TRP A 150 -12.17 -8.77 -13.91
CA TRP A 150 -10.83 -8.76 -13.29
C TRP A 150 -10.54 -7.42 -12.61
N PRO A 151 -11.27 -7.11 -11.53
CA PRO A 151 -11.01 -5.93 -10.70
C PRO A 151 -9.76 -6.11 -9.84
N ALA A 152 -8.98 -5.03 -9.67
CA ALA A 152 -7.78 -5.03 -8.84
C ALA A 152 -7.57 -3.70 -8.10
N PHE A 153 -7.01 -3.81 -6.90
CA PHE A 153 -6.45 -2.74 -6.08
C PHE A 153 -5.05 -3.18 -5.64
N TRP A 154 -4.03 -2.54 -6.17
CA TRP A 154 -2.68 -3.04 -6.12
C TRP A 154 -1.61 -1.97 -6.17
N LEU A 155 -0.38 -2.38 -5.90
CA LEU A 155 0.81 -1.56 -5.91
C LEU A 155 1.75 -2.05 -7.00
N THR A 156 2.35 -1.12 -7.76
CA THR A 156 3.39 -1.48 -8.74
C THR A 156 4.49 -0.44 -8.80
N GLY A 157 5.70 -0.89 -9.18
CA GLY A 157 6.87 -0.04 -9.22
C GLY A 157 6.77 1.08 -10.26
N VAL A 158 7.20 2.29 -9.86
CA VAL A 158 7.26 3.47 -10.75
C VAL A 158 8.33 3.29 -11.81
N ASN A 159 9.49 2.74 -11.44
CA ASN A 159 10.68 2.70 -12.29
C ASN A 159 10.89 1.36 -13.00
N SER A 160 10.21 0.30 -12.56
CA SER A 160 10.35 -1.04 -13.11
C SER A 160 9.22 -1.95 -12.64
N TRP A 161 8.97 -3.03 -13.35
CA TRP A 161 8.23 -4.19 -12.87
C TRP A 161 9.16 -5.41 -12.77
N PRO A 162 9.13 -6.17 -11.67
CA PRO A 162 8.59 -5.83 -10.35
C PRO A 162 9.32 -4.64 -9.71
N PRO A 163 8.83 -4.07 -8.60
CA PRO A 163 7.97 -4.64 -7.56
C PRO A 163 6.47 -4.58 -7.87
N GLU A 164 5.70 -5.55 -7.31
CA GLU A 164 4.24 -5.53 -7.35
C GLU A 164 3.66 -6.16 -6.08
N SER A 165 2.52 -5.66 -5.61
CA SER A 165 1.77 -6.24 -4.50
C SER A 165 0.27 -6.03 -4.68
N ASP A 166 -0.48 -7.12 -4.83
CA ASP A 166 -1.93 -7.09 -4.98
C ASP A 166 -2.60 -7.14 -3.61
N ILE A 167 -3.28 -6.05 -3.24
CA ILE A 167 -4.03 -5.96 -1.99
C ILE A 167 -5.38 -6.67 -2.15
N MET A 168 -6.00 -6.46 -3.31
CA MET A 168 -7.25 -7.09 -3.72
C MET A 168 -7.20 -7.35 -5.22
N GLU A 169 -7.39 -8.60 -5.60
CA GLU A 169 -7.51 -9.01 -7.00
C GLU A 169 -8.50 -10.17 -7.12
N PHE A 170 -9.50 -10.04 -7.99
CA PHE A 170 -10.47 -11.10 -8.27
C PHE A 170 -10.42 -11.49 -9.75
N LYS A 171 -10.49 -12.79 -10.01
CA LYS A 171 -10.35 -13.35 -11.36
C LYS A 171 -11.58 -14.20 -11.69
N GLY A 172 -12.72 -13.54 -11.93
CA GLY A 172 -13.97 -14.20 -12.32
C GLY A 172 -14.52 -15.19 -11.28
N SER A 173 -14.17 -15.02 -10.01
CA SER A 173 -14.61 -15.90 -8.91
C SER A 173 -14.64 -15.13 -7.59
N ALA A 174 -15.14 -15.73 -6.52
CA ALA A 174 -15.17 -15.13 -5.19
C ALA A 174 -13.84 -15.26 -4.42
N THR A 175 -12.76 -15.62 -5.08
CA THR A 175 -11.44 -15.74 -4.48
C THR A 175 -10.63 -14.46 -4.68
N ASN A 176 -10.25 -13.83 -3.58
CA ASN A 176 -9.29 -12.74 -3.57
C ASN A 176 -7.87 -13.30 -3.63
N TRP A 177 -7.06 -12.78 -4.54
CA TRP A 177 -5.65 -13.08 -4.70
C TRP A 177 -4.82 -11.94 -4.11
N GLN A 178 -3.98 -12.26 -3.12
CA GLN A 178 -2.99 -11.36 -2.57
C GLN A 178 -1.62 -11.86 -3.01
N ASN A 179 -1.00 -11.18 -3.95
CA ASN A 179 0.30 -11.57 -4.48
C ASN A 179 1.35 -10.51 -4.13
N THR A 180 2.61 -10.92 -4.08
CA THR A 180 3.76 -10.03 -3.96
C THR A 180 4.87 -10.55 -4.83
N PHE A 181 5.17 -9.83 -5.91
CA PHE A 181 6.25 -10.16 -6.85
C PHE A 181 7.52 -9.43 -6.45
N ARG A 182 8.55 -10.18 -6.07
CA ARG A 182 9.91 -9.68 -5.82
C ARG A 182 10.74 -9.69 -7.10
N THR A 183 10.54 -10.73 -7.93
CA THR A 183 11.00 -10.83 -9.31
C THR A 183 9.87 -11.41 -10.17
N SER A 184 10.03 -11.50 -11.49
CA SER A 184 9.03 -12.11 -12.37
C SER A 184 8.75 -13.60 -12.08
N SER A 185 9.65 -14.26 -11.36
CA SER A 185 9.55 -15.69 -11.00
C SER A 185 9.51 -15.95 -9.49
N ASP A 186 9.70 -14.92 -8.65
CA ASP A 186 9.64 -15.02 -7.19
C ASP A 186 8.42 -14.28 -6.67
N VAL A 187 7.34 -15.02 -6.42
CA VAL A 187 6.05 -14.52 -5.96
C VAL A 187 5.58 -15.25 -4.71
N SER A 188 5.08 -14.50 -3.74
CA SER A 188 4.26 -15.03 -2.64
C SER A 188 2.78 -14.79 -2.97
N SER A 189 1.94 -15.80 -2.79
CA SER A 189 0.51 -15.72 -3.05
C SER A 189 -0.29 -16.24 -1.86
N THR A 190 -1.34 -15.50 -1.50
CA THR A 190 -2.35 -15.94 -0.52
C THR A 190 -3.73 -15.78 -1.14
N LEU A 191 -4.51 -16.86 -1.13
CA LEU A 191 -5.85 -16.92 -1.70
C LEU A 191 -6.87 -16.97 -0.58
N THR A 192 -7.85 -16.05 -0.62
CA THR A 192 -8.92 -16.00 0.39
C THR A 192 -10.28 -15.96 -0.31
N THR A 193 -11.14 -16.93 -0.03
CA THR A 193 -12.55 -16.86 -0.47
C THR A 193 -13.27 -15.80 0.36
N VAL A 194 -13.89 -14.84 -0.31
CA VAL A 194 -14.68 -13.77 0.29
C VAL A 194 -16.16 -14.10 0.13
N SER A 195 -16.91 -14.07 1.23
CA SER A 195 -18.37 -14.25 1.18
C SER A 195 -19.03 -12.98 0.63
N SER A 196 -19.88 -13.13 -0.38
CA SER A 196 -20.63 -12.02 -0.97
C SER A 196 -19.76 -10.82 -1.41
N PRO A 197 -18.77 -11.00 -2.31
CA PRO A 197 -17.85 -9.92 -2.72
C PRO A 197 -18.55 -8.69 -3.30
N GLY A 198 -19.78 -8.82 -3.83
CA GLY A 198 -20.63 -7.73 -4.28
C GLY A 198 -21.20 -6.85 -3.15
N SER A 199 -21.04 -7.24 -1.89
CA SER A 199 -21.26 -6.35 -0.74
C SER A 199 -20.00 -5.55 -0.46
N TRP A 200 -20.11 -4.49 0.36
CA TRP A 200 -18.95 -3.70 0.76
C TRP A 200 -18.04 -4.49 1.70
N HIS A 201 -16.77 -4.63 1.32
CA HIS A 201 -15.70 -5.21 2.13
C HIS A 201 -14.49 -4.27 2.14
N THR A 202 -13.80 -4.19 3.27
CA THR A 202 -12.56 -3.41 3.40
C THR A 202 -11.36 -4.29 3.09
N TYR A 203 -10.54 -3.87 2.12
CA TYR A 203 -9.25 -4.50 1.80
C TYR A 203 -8.14 -3.56 2.22
N ARG A 204 -7.14 -4.09 2.92
CA ARG A 204 -6.11 -3.28 3.56
C ARG A 204 -4.75 -3.96 3.47
N ALA A 205 -3.72 -3.19 3.14
CA ALA A 205 -2.32 -3.52 3.36
C ALA A 205 -1.73 -2.59 4.42
N TRP A 206 -1.00 -3.18 5.36
CA TRP A 206 -0.10 -2.48 6.26
C TRP A 206 1.32 -2.86 5.88
N ILE A 207 2.14 -1.86 5.49
CA ILE A 207 3.49 -2.06 5.00
C ILE A 207 4.44 -1.49 6.05
N THR A 208 5.39 -2.29 6.54
CA THR A 208 6.36 -1.86 7.54
C THR A 208 7.78 -2.21 7.11
N LYS A 209 8.71 -1.27 7.29
CA LYS A 209 10.14 -1.51 7.08
C LYS A 209 10.66 -2.44 8.18
N VAL A 210 11.28 -3.55 7.78
CA VAL A 210 11.81 -4.55 8.72
C VAL A 210 13.33 -4.72 8.62
N SER A 211 13.94 -4.20 7.54
CA SER A 211 15.40 -4.19 7.38
C SER A 211 15.85 -3.04 6.47
N ALA A 212 17.13 -2.97 6.14
CA ALA A 212 17.65 -1.99 5.19
C ALA A 212 17.06 -2.12 3.79
N THR A 213 16.60 -3.32 3.40
CA THR A 213 16.10 -3.62 2.06
C THR A 213 14.66 -4.10 2.04
N ASN A 214 14.15 -4.67 3.14
CA ASN A 214 12.89 -5.40 3.15
C ASN A 214 11.81 -4.72 3.97
N VAL A 215 10.60 -4.93 3.48
CA VAL A 215 9.33 -4.62 4.15
C VAL A 215 8.57 -5.90 4.43
N ASP A 216 7.71 -5.89 5.45
CA ASP A 216 6.62 -6.83 5.62
C ASP A 216 5.31 -6.16 5.20
N ILE A 217 4.55 -6.82 4.33
CA ILE A 217 3.24 -6.38 3.85
C ILE A 217 2.18 -7.29 4.49
N HIS A 218 1.44 -6.75 5.45
CA HIS A 218 0.35 -7.45 6.13
C HIS A 218 -0.96 -7.15 5.42
N TYR A 219 -1.69 -8.18 5.05
CA TYR A 219 -2.97 -8.07 4.36
C TYR A 219 -4.14 -8.37 5.30
N TYR A 220 -5.21 -7.59 5.14
CA TYR A 220 -6.43 -7.71 5.93
C TYR A 220 -7.66 -7.62 5.02
N ILE A 221 -8.71 -8.37 5.37
CA ILE A 221 -10.06 -8.24 4.80
C ILE A 221 -11.01 -8.05 5.97
N ASP A 222 -11.80 -6.96 5.98
CA ASP A 222 -12.74 -6.58 7.05
C ASP A 222 -12.07 -6.55 8.45
N GLY A 223 -10.85 -6.04 8.52
CA GLY A 223 -10.05 -5.97 9.74
C GLY A 223 -9.42 -7.31 10.16
N VAL A 224 -9.74 -8.42 9.50
CA VAL A 224 -9.19 -9.75 9.82
C VAL A 224 -7.89 -9.96 9.04
N TRP A 225 -6.80 -10.21 9.76
CA TRP A 225 -5.50 -10.54 9.16
C TRP A 225 -5.57 -11.81 8.32
N LYS A 226 -4.95 -11.79 7.14
CA LYS A 226 -4.94 -12.91 6.18
C LYS A 226 -3.54 -13.46 5.93
N ALA A 227 -2.55 -12.57 5.73
CA ALA A 227 -1.20 -12.96 5.39
C ALA A 227 -0.18 -11.87 5.73
N VAL A 228 1.09 -12.25 5.72
CA VAL A 228 2.23 -11.36 5.62
C VAL A 228 3.16 -11.85 4.52
N HIS A 229 3.56 -10.95 3.61
CA HIS A 229 4.58 -11.24 2.60
C HIS A 229 5.79 -10.33 2.83
N ASN A 230 6.99 -10.90 2.88
CA ASN A 230 8.24 -10.15 2.96
C ASN A 230 8.72 -9.83 1.54
N ALA A 231 9.16 -8.58 1.30
CA ALA A 231 9.60 -8.12 -0.01
C ALA A 231 10.71 -7.07 0.06
N ASN A 232 11.58 -7.05 -0.94
CA ASN A 232 12.71 -6.12 -1.05
C ASN A 232 12.28 -4.75 -1.63
N PHE A 233 11.30 -4.09 -1.00
CA PHE A 233 10.66 -2.88 -1.53
C PHE A 233 11.14 -1.57 -0.88
N VAL A 234 12.04 -1.61 0.09
CA VAL A 234 12.59 -0.38 0.70
C VAL A 234 13.24 0.50 -0.37
N GLY A 235 12.86 1.79 -0.39
CA GLY A 235 13.36 2.80 -1.34
C GLY A 235 12.78 2.71 -2.74
N LYS A 236 11.92 1.72 -3.04
CA LYS A 236 11.27 1.59 -4.35
C LYS A 236 9.94 2.36 -4.34
N PRO A 237 9.78 3.39 -5.19
CA PRO A 237 8.51 4.10 -5.29
C PRO A 237 7.45 3.23 -5.97
N LEU A 238 6.23 3.25 -5.42
CA LEU A 238 5.10 2.44 -5.88
C LEU A 238 3.91 3.34 -6.19
N TYR A 239 3.25 3.12 -7.34
CA TYR A 239 1.88 3.58 -7.59
C TYR A 239 0.89 2.76 -6.77
N VAL A 240 -0.24 3.34 -6.42
CA VAL A 240 -1.45 2.62 -6.04
C VAL A 240 -2.40 2.69 -7.23
N ILE A 241 -2.87 1.54 -7.69
CA ILE A 241 -3.75 1.43 -8.86
C ILE A 241 -5.08 0.79 -8.45
N ILE A 242 -6.18 1.34 -8.98
CA ILE A 242 -7.52 0.74 -8.96
C ILE A 242 -7.96 0.60 -10.41
N ASN A 243 -8.28 -0.60 -10.85
CA ASN A 243 -8.73 -0.86 -12.21
C ASN A 243 -9.71 -2.02 -12.29
N MET A 244 -10.42 -2.10 -13.41
CA MET A 244 -11.15 -3.30 -13.76
C MET A 244 -10.73 -3.76 -15.16
N GLN A 245 -9.84 -4.76 -15.20
CA GLN A 245 -9.51 -5.47 -16.44
C GLN A 245 -10.61 -6.50 -16.74
N MET A 246 -10.66 -6.99 -17.96
CA MET A 246 -11.65 -7.98 -18.40
C MET A 246 -10.96 -9.15 -19.09
N GLU A 247 -11.56 -10.34 -18.96
CA GLU A 247 -11.09 -11.59 -19.55
C GLU A 247 -9.63 -11.94 -19.15
N GLY A 248 -8.82 -12.49 -20.04
CA GLY A 248 -7.48 -12.95 -19.68
C GLY A 248 -7.51 -13.98 -18.55
N SER A 249 -6.80 -13.72 -17.46
CA SER A 249 -6.74 -14.63 -16.30
C SER A 249 -8.08 -14.81 -15.57
N SER A 250 -9.11 -13.99 -15.84
CA SER A 250 -10.43 -14.11 -15.23
C SER A 250 -11.41 -14.97 -16.03
N GLY A 251 -10.95 -15.55 -17.15
CA GLY A 251 -11.74 -16.41 -18.01
C GLY A 251 -12.45 -15.67 -19.12
N THR A 252 -12.91 -16.42 -20.14
CA THR A 252 -13.61 -15.93 -21.34
C THR A 252 -14.69 -16.93 -21.75
N PRO A 253 -15.83 -16.49 -22.36
CA PRO A 253 -16.19 -15.09 -22.62
C PRO A 253 -16.62 -14.37 -21.34
N GLY A 254 -16.32 -13.10 -21.27
CA GLY A 254 -16.79 -12.22 -20.22
C GLY A 254 -18.25 -11.76 -20.45
N PRO A 255 -18.82 -10.96 -19.51
CA PRO A 255 -20.23 -10.56 -19.54
C PRO A 255 -20.55 -9.66 -20.75
N THR A 256 -21.78 -9.78 -21.27
CA THR A 256 -22.28 -8.91 -22.33
C THR A 256 -22.91 -7.63 -21.80
N ALA A 257 -23.37 -7.63 -20.55
CA ALA A 257 -23.90 -6.46 -19.86
C ALA A 257 -22.77 -5.65 -19.23
N ASP A 258 -23.03 -4.37 -18.96
CA ASP A 258 -22.11 -3.52 -18.20
C ASP A 258 -21.79 -4.15 -16.85
N THR A 259 -20.51 -4.09 -16.48
CA THR A 259 -20.00 -4.57 -15.20
C THR A 259 -19.49 -3.40 -14.38
N TYR A 260 -19.80 -3.38 -13.09
CA TYR A 260 -19.50 -2.26 -12.21
C TYR A 260 -18.59 -2.70 -11.07
N PHE A 261 -17.60 -1.88 -10.78
CA PHE A 261 -16.67 -2.02 -9.66
C PHE A 261 -16.68 -0.72 -8.88
N ASN A 262 -17.12 -0.77 -7.62
CA ASN A 262 -17.32 0.41 -6.80
C ASN A 262 -16.28 0.47 -5.68
N ALA A 263 -15.76 1.68 -5.41
CA ALA A 263 -14.79 1.96 -4.36
C ALA A 263 -15.22 3.15 -3.51
N ARG A 264 -15.01 3.08 -2.20
CA ARG A 264 -15.21 4.17 -1.24
C ARG A 264 -14.26 4.04 -0.07
N ASN A 265 -14.24 5.05 0.80
CA ASN A 265 -13.42 5.04 2.02
C ASN A 265 -11.94 4.76 1.73
N ILE A 266 -11.46 5.22 0.55
CA ILE A 266 -10.04 5.16 0.24
C ILE A 266 -9.22 5.89 1.29
N TYR A 267 -8.14 5.28 1.73
CA TYR A 267 -7.22 5.87 2.67
C TYR A 267 -5.80 5.39 2.41
N ILE A 268 -4.88 6.33 2.30
CA ILE A 268 -3.44 6.10 2.25
C ILE A 268 -2.80 7.01 3.30
N GLY A 269 -2.05 6.43 4.21
CA GLY A 269 -1.36 7.16 5.25
C GLY A 269 0.01 6.56 5.54
N ARG A 270 0.85 7.32 6.26
CA ARG A 270 2.22 6.92 6.58
C ARG A 270 2.65 7.44 7.95
N THR A 271 3.60 6.77 8.58
CA THR A 271 4.33 7.31 9.74
C THR A 271 5.48 8.15 9.25
N ARG A 272 5.65 9.35 9.81
CA ARG A 272 6.86 10.16 9.64
C ARG A 272 7.71 10.04 10.89
N THR A 273 8.98 9.61 10.73
CA THR A 273 10.02 9.62 11.75
C THR A 273 10.87 10.90 11.61
N TYR A 274 11.23 11.55 12.73
CA TYR A 274 11.98 12.81 12.79
C TYR A 274 13.40 12.61 13.29
#